data_0b3c0cfe7f5c0ca4d35965cd8731280a
#
_entry.id   0b3c0cfe7f5c0ca4d35965cd8731280a
#
_cell.length_a   1.000
_cell.length_b   1.000
_cell.length_c   1.000
_cell.angle_alpha   90.00
_cell.angle_beta   90.00
_cell.angle_gamma   90.00
#
_symmetry.space_group_name_H-M   'P 1'
#
loop_
_entity.id
_entity.type
_entity.pdbx_description
1 polymer ?
#
loop_
_entity_poly.entity_id
_entity_poly.type
_entity_poly.pdbx_seq_one_letter_code
_entity_poly.pdbx_strand_id
1 'polypeptide(L)'
;MCNEVRRTVALGQVRDDFSFTRIPLHFPEGAPNLAPLESIRITDPNAIIRPSTTGEQGAELVTRRWSWPGPNGKPVFNMRSEGRDFGFSGTGGRCLVVADGFYEYTAPEDPKAKRKHKWLFTMRSEDWFCMAGLWRKTDVGEAFTLLTTAPGPDIEPYHNRQIVILSRDDWARWLDPGVPAADLAKPLPAGTLDVAQIC
;
A
#
# COMPACT_ATOMS: atom_id res chain seq x y z
N MET A 1 -11.99 -0.44 -7.11
CA MET A 1 -10.64 0.01 -6.68
C MET A 1 -10.59 -0.06 -5.18
N CYS A 2 -9.57 -0.70 -4.65
CA CYS A 2 -9.38 -0.88 -3.22
C CYS A 2 -9.50 0.47 -2.48
N ASN A 3 -10.33 0.49 -1.48
CA ASN A 3 -10.58 1.64 -0.61
C ASN A 3 -10.56 1.23 0.87
N GLU A 4 -10.16 0.00 1.14
CA GLU A 4 -10.06 -0.57 2.47
C GLU A 4 -8.93 -1.60 2.50
N VAL A 5 -8.03 -1.50 3.49
CA VAL A 5 -6.93 -2.43 3.71
C VAL A 5 -6.94 -2.95 5.14
N ARG A 6 -6.24 -4.04 5.39
CA ARG A 6 -6.03 -4.64 6.70
C ARG A 6 -4.55 -4.54 7.06
N ARG A 7 -4.26 -4.30 8.32
CA ARG A 7 -2.92 -4.34 8.90
C ARG A 7 -2.99 -4.86 10.33
N THR A 8 -2.71 -6.13 10.49
CA THR A 8 -2.66 -6.79 11.82
C THR A 8 -1.23 -7.16 12.21
N VAL A 9 -0.28 -7.04 11.28
CA VAL A 9 1.13 -7.32 11.52
C VAL A 9 1.72 -6.44 12.62
N ALA A 10 2.47 -7.05 13.53
CA ALA A 10 3.12 -6.36 14.65
C ALA A 10 4.36 -5.58 14.19
N LEU A 11 4.66 -4.46 14.86
CA LEU A 11 5.84 -3.64 14.56
C LEU A 11 7.15 -4.41 14.62
N GLY A 12 7.29 -5.33 15.57
CA GLY A 12 8.49 -6.18 15.70
C GLY A 12 8.73 -7.00 14.43
N GLN A 13 7.68 -7.64 13.90
CA GLN A 13 7.78 -8.41 12.66
C GLN A 13 8.10 -7.52 11.46
N VAL A 14 7.46 -6.36 11.34
CA VAL A 14 7.78 -5.40 10.27
C VAL A 14 9.26 -5.01 10.31
N ARG A 15 9.78 -4.67 11.49
CA ARG A 15 11.19 -4.29 11.67
C ARG A 15 12.14 -5.44 11.31
N ASP A 16 11.85 -6.64 11.83
CA ASP A 16 12.72 -7.81 11.66
C ASP A 16 12.74 -8.23 10.17
N ASP A 17 11.60 -8.28 9.52
CA ASP A 17 11.51 -8.61 8.08
C ASP A 17 12.10 -7.49 7.20
N PHE A 18 11.91 -6.22 7.53
CA PHE A 18 12.51 -5.12 6.76
C PHE A 18 14.04 -5.14 6.81
N SER A 19 14.64 -5.73 7.85
CA SER A 19 16.09 -5.87 7.98
C SER A 19 16.75 -6.64 6.81
N PHE A 20 16.01 -7.50 6.12
CA PHE A 20 16.50 -8.19 4.91
C PHE A 20 16.89 -7.23 3.78
N THR A 21 16.30 -6.03 3.75
CA THR A 21 16.68 -4.99 2.78
C THR A 21 18.09 -4.44 3.02
N ARG A 22 18.66 -4.65 4.21
CA ARG A 22 19.90 -4.05 4.73
C ARG A 22 19.85 -2.52 4.80
N ILE A 23 18.65 -1.93 4.72
CA ILE A 23 18.42 -0.50 4.90
C ILE A 23 18.07 -0.28 6.39
N PRO A 24 18.81 0.57 7.12
CA PRO A 24 18.46 0.92 8.50
C PRO A 24 17.03 1.48 8.57
N LEU A 25 16.23 1.01 9.53
CA LEU A 25 14.87 1.49 9.75
C LEU A 25 14.81 2.36 11.00
N HIS A 26 14.48 3.62 10.84
CA HIS A 26 14.38 4.62 11.90
C HIS A 26 12.93 4.90 12.27
N PHE A 27 12.73 5.41 13.47
CA PHE A 27 11.42 5.81 14.00
C PHE A 27 11.50 7.26 14.50
N PRO A 28 11.50 8.26 13.58
CA PRO A 28 11.75 9.66 13.95
C PRO A 28 10.67 10.25 14.85
N GLU A 29 9.48 9.68 14.87
CA GLU A 29 8.35 10.08 15.74
C GLU A 29 8.18 9.13 16.95
N GLY A 30 9.19 8.31 17.24
CA GLY A 30 9.10 7.21 18.18
C GLY A 30 8.51 5.94 17.56
N ALA A 31 8.67 4.80 18.23
CA ALA A 31 8.11 3.54 17.77
C ALA A 31 6.56 3.62 17.76
N PRO A 32 5.90 3.49 16.60
CA PRO A 32 4.45 3.63 16.55
C PRO A 32 3.77 2.43 17.21
N ASN A 33 2.63 2.68 17.83
CA ASN A 33 1.74 1.60 18.23
C ASN A 33 0.99 1.06 17.00
N LEU A 34 1.46 -0.05 16.45
CA LEU A 34 0.80 -0.75 15.36
C LEU A 34 -0.22 -1.77 15.89
N ALA A 35 -1.19 -1.31 16.70
CA ALA A 35 -2.30 -2.17 17.10
C ALA A 35 -2.99 -2.75 15.85
N PRO A 36 -3.41 -4.03 15.88
CA PRO A 36 -4.09 -4.66 14.75
C PRO A 36 -5.31 -3.86 14.30
N LEU A 37 -5.42 -3.62 13.00
CA LEU A 37 -6.54 -2.93 12.38
C LEU A 37 -7.10 -3.78 11.21
N GLU A 38 -8.27 -4.37 11.43
CA GLU A 38 -8.98 -5.16 10.43
C GLU A 38 -9.53 -4.31 9.26
N SER A 39 -9.71 -3.02 9.48
CA SER A 39 -10.26 -2.10 8.49
C SER A 39 -9.59 -0.74 8.62
N ILE A 40 -8.83 -0.37 7.60
CA ILE A 40 -8.25 0.96 7.41
C ILE A 40 -8.83 1.50 6.12
N ARG A 41 -9.55 2.61 6.20
CA ARG A 41 -10.27 3.21 5.08
C ARG A 41 -9.61 4.49 4.61
N ILE A 42 -10.09 5.00 3.50
CA ILE A 42 -9.70 6.32 2.98
C ILE A 42 -9.83 7.35 4.11
N THR A 43 -8.77 8.14 4.31
CA THR A 43 -8.56 9.13 5.35
C THR A 43 -8.04 8.61 6.69
N ASP A 44 -8.11 7.32 6.94
CA ASP A 44 -7.49 6.74 8.14
C ASP A 44 -5.95 6.75 8.04
N PRO A 45 -5.25 6.79 9.17
CA PRO A 45 -3.80 6.66 9.19
C PRO A 45 -3.37 5.20 9.00
N ASN A 46 -2.25 5.01 8.27
CA ASN A 46 -1.56 3.72 8.20
C ASN A 46 -0.05 3.90 8.22
N ALA A 47 0.67 2.82 8.55
CA ALA A 47 2.11 2.78 8.55
C ALA A 47 2.65 2.80 7.12
N ILE A 48 3.62 3.68 6.88
CA ILE A 48 4.40 3.71 5.65
C ILE A 48 5.89 3.67 5.98
N ILE A 49 6.69 3.08 5.09
CA ILE A 49 8.15 3.12 5.12
C ILE A 49 8.60 3.92 3.91
N ARG A 50 9.47 4.90 4.12
CA ARG A 50 9.99 5.78 3.06
C ARG A 50 11.47 6.08 3.28
N PRO A 51 12.21 6.55 2.28
CA PRO A 51 13.55 7.07 2.51
C PRO A 51 13.54 8.15 3.58
N SER A 52 14.59 8.20 4.40
CA SER A 52 14.67 9.18 5.49
C SER A 52 14.58 10.61 4.95
N THR A 53 13.81 11.43 5.67
CA THR A 53 13.64 12.86 5.38
C THR A 53 14.43 13.74 6.36
N THR A 54 15.11 13.13 7.34
CA THR A 54 15.92 13.82 8.36
C THR A 54 17.40 13.98 7.97
N GLY A 55 17.81 13.40 6.84
CA GLY A 55 19.20 13.38 6.39
C GLY A 55 20.01 12.19 6.95
N GLU A 56 19.42 11.36 7.80
CA GLU A 56 20.03 10.10 8.22
C GLU A 56 20.00 9.09 7.05
N GLN A 57 21.05 8.28 6.94
CA GLN A 57 21.05 7.20 5.96
C GLN A 57 20.07 6.10 6.36
N GLY A 58 19.15 5.76 5.46
CA GLY A 58 18.19 4.68 5.71
C GLY A 58 16.77 5.04 5.33
N ALA A 59 15.84 4.30 5.89
CA ALA A 59 14.40 4.50 5.75
C ALA A 59 13.77 4.84 7.10
N GLU A 60 12.63 5.46 7.07
CA GLU A 60 11.85 5.77 8.27
C GLU A 60 10.45 5.16 8.19
N LEU A 61 9.99 4.57 9.29
CA LEU A 61 8.62 4.14 9.45
C LEU A 61 7.84 5.21 10.21
N VAL A 62 6.81 5.73 9.56
CA VAL A 62 5.93 6.76 10.11
C VAL A 62 4.47 6.42 9.83
N THR A 63 3.56 7.01 10.59
CA THR A 63 2.12 6.85 10.35
C THR A 63 1.60 8.06 9.61
N ARG A 64 0.93 7.85 8.48
CA ARG A 64 0.41 8.92 7.61
C ARG A 64 -1.02 8.64 7.18
N ARG A 65 -1.74 9.72 6.91
CA ARG A 65 -3.11 9.69 6.39
C ARG A 65 -3.14 9.06 4.99
N TRP A 66 -4.04 8.11 4.78
CA TRP A 66 -4.33 7.60 3.44
C TRP A 66 -5.20 8.60 2.68
N SER A 67 -4.79 9.02 1.54
CA SER A 67 -5.37 10.02 0.66
C SER A 67 -5.04 11.48 1.01
N TRP A 68 -4.93 12.27 -0.03
CA TRP A 68 -4.87 13.73 0.05
C TRP A 68 -6.00 14.37 -0.77
N PRO A 69 -6.34 15.65 -0.52
CA PRO A 69 -7.27 16.38 -1.35
C PRO A 69 -6.77 16.50 -2.78
N GLY A 70 -7.58 16.05 -3.73
CA GLY A 70 -7.32 16.22 -5.16
C GLY A 70 -8.05 17.45 -5.72
N PRO A 71 -7.97 17.66 -7.03
CA PRO A 71 -8.76 18.64 -7.71
C PRO A 71 -10.25 18.45 -7.39
N ASN A 72 -10.97 19.54 -7.15
CA ASN A 72 -12.39 19.53 -6.80
C ASN A 72 -12.73 18.83 -5.46
N GLY A 73 -11.79 18.76 -4.53
CA GLY A 73 -12.00 18.21 -3.19
C GLY A 73 -12.17 16.68 -3.13
N LYS A 74 -12.09 15.98 -4.25
CA LYS A 74 -12.16 14.51 -4.25
C LYS A 74 -10.86 13.91 -3.70
N PRO A 75 -10.92 12.89 -2.81
CA PRO A 75 -9.72 12.27 -2.27
C PRO A 75 -8.94 11.52 -3.34
N VAL A 76 -7.62 11.74 -3.39
CA VAL A 76 -6.70 10.93 -4.19
C VAL A 76 -6.15 9.83 -3.29
N PHE A 77 -6.74 8.66 -3.36
CA PHE A 77 -6.38 7.49 -2.54
C PHE A 77 -5.72 6.38 -3.35
N ASN A 78 -5.91 6.38 -4.69
CA ASN A 78 -5.25 5.51 -5.63
C ASN A 78 -4.78 6.29 -6.86
N MET A 79 -3.62 5.91 -7.40
CA MET A 79 -3.07 6.44 -8.64
C MET A 79 -2.67 5.30 -9.58
N ARG A 80 -2.87 5.50 -10.88
CA ARG A 80 -2.38 4.55 -11.90
C ARG A 80 -0.86 4.64 -12.02
N SER A 81 -0.20 3.50 -12.07
CA SER A 81 1.26 3.41 -12.24
C SER A 81 1.71 3.59 -13.68
N GLU A 82 0.88 3.22 -14.63
CA GLU A 82 1.25 3.17 -16.05
C GLU A 82 1.55 4.56 -16.63
N GLY A 83 2.64 4.63 -17.41
CA GLY A 83 3.04 5.84 -18.11
C GLY A 83 3.50 6.98 -17.21
N ARG A 84 3.88 6.67 -15.97
CA ARG A 84 4.35 7.66 -14.99
C ARG A 84 5.69 7.27 -14.40
N ASP A 85 6.54 8.27 -14.27
CA ASP A 85 7.72 8.19 -13.42
C ASP A 85 7.43 8.89 -12.09
N PHE A 86 7.80 8.23 -11.00
CA PHE A 86 7.59 8.71 -9.64
C PHE A 86 8.96 9.01 -9.02
N GLY A 87 9.38 10.25 -9.19
CA GLY A 87 10.61 10.75 -8.60
C GLY A 87 10.52 10.93 -7.08
N PHE A 88 11.65 11.30 -6.49
CA PHE A 88 11.77 11.66 -5.08
C PHE A 88 12.07 13.13 -4.94
N SER A 89 11.50 13.77 -3.92
CA SER A 89 11.79 15.15 -3.54
C SER A 89 11.75 15.26 -2.02
N GLY A 90 12.26 16.36 -1.46
CA GLY A 90 12.13 16.64 -0.03
C GLY A 90 10.68 16.83 0.45
N THR A 91 9.71 16.87 -0.46
CA THR A 91 8.29 17.06 -0.18
C THR A 91 7.40 15.90 -0.63
N GLY A 92 7.99 14.84 -1.18
CA GLY A 92 7.26 13.66 -1.63
C GLY A 92 8.12 12.63 -2.35
N GLY A 93 7.59 11.44 -2.55
CA GLY A 93 8.26 10.34 -3.23
C GLY A 93 7.58 9.01 -3.02
N ARG A 94 8.29 7.95 -3.36
CA ARG A 94 7.81 6.59 -3.17
C ARG A 94 7.83 6.19 -1.70
N CYS A 95 6.89 5.34 -1.31
CA CYS A 95 6.87 4.69 0.00
C CYS A 95 6.33 3.26 -0.12
N LEU A 96 6.63 2.46 0.87
CA LEU A 96 6.04 1.14 1.09
C LEU A 96 4.90 1.31 2.09
N VAL A 97 3.72 0.80 1.77
CA VAL A 97 2.56 0.84 2.67
C VAL A 97 2.35 -0.54 3.28
N VAL A 98 2.43 -0.62 4.60
CA VAL A 98 2.36 -1.88 5.34
C VAL A 98 0.93 -2.40 5.38
N ALA A 99 0.72 -3.67 4.99
CA ALA A 99 -0.56 -4.35 5.01
C ALA A 99 -0.40 -5.87 5.10
N ASP A 100 -1.43 -6.57 5.53
CA ASP A 100 -1.54 -8.03 5.44
C ASP A 100 -2.80 -8.48 4.69
N GLY A 101 -3.60 -7.54 4.22
CA GLY A 101 -4.77 -7.81 3.38
C GLY A 101 -5.38 -6.54 2.80
N PHE A 102 -6.20 -6.71 1.80
CA PHE A 102 -7.01 -5.63 1.23
C PHE A 102 -8.37 -6.16 0.78
N TYR A 103 -9.31 -5.25 0.62
CA TYR A 103 -10.68 -5.61 0.30
C TYR A 103 -11.10 -5.06 -1.07
N GLU A 104 -11.84 -5.90 -1.80
CA GLU A 104 -12.59 -5.50 -2.99
C GLU A 104 -14.06 -5.87 -2.84
N TYR A 105 -14.89 -5.20 -3.63
CA TYR A 105 -16.34 -5.30 -3.54
C TYR A 105 -16.95 -5.59 -4.90
N THR A 106 -17.75 -6.65 -5.00
CA THR A 106 -18.52 -6.98 -6.20
C THR A 106 -20.01 -6.74 -5.99
N ALA A 107 -20.72 -6.48 -7.07
CA ALA A 107 -22.17 -6.40 -7.04
C ALA A 107 -22.76 -7.78 -6.66
N PRO A 108 -23.84 -7.83 -5.91
CA PRO A 108 -24.55 -9.08 -5.64
C PRO A 108 -25.21 -9.60 -6.92
N GLU A 109 -25.42 -10.92 -6.99
CA GLU A 109 -26.13 -11.55 -8.13
C GLU A 109 -27.62 -11.14 -8.18
N ASP A 110 -28.25 -10.98 -7.02
CA ASP A 110 -29.62 -10.45 -6.94
C ASP A 110 -29.58 -8.91 -7.05
N PRO A 111 -30.16 -8.33 -8.12
CA PRO A 111 -30.23 -6.87 -8.29
C PRO A 111 -30.99 -6.13 -7.17
N LYS A 112 -31.80 -6.82 -6.39
CA LYS A 112 -32.55 -6.27 -5.25
C LYS A 112 -31.72 -6.27 -3.96
N ALA A 113 -30.63 -7.00 -3.90
CA ALA A 113 -29.76 -7.05 -2.75
C ALA A 113 -29.02 -5.70 -2.62
N LYS A 114 -29.10 -5.08 -1.44
CA LYS A 114 -28.51 -3.77 -1.17
C LYS A 114 -27.03 -3.86 -0.78
N ARG A 115 -26.56 -5.03 -0.33
CA ARG A 115 -25.18 -5.22 0.12
C ARG A 115 -24.33 -5.81 -1.00
N LYS A 116 -23.15 -5.22 -1.20
CA LYS A 116 -22.11 -5.80 -2.05
C LYS A 116 -21.45 -6.97 -1.34
N HIS A 117 -20.99 -7.94 -2.10
CA HIS A 117 -20.08 -8.95 -1.57
C HIS A 117 -18.75 -8.29 -1.25
N LYS A 118 -18.19 -8.60 -0.08
CA LYS A 118 -16.89 -8.14 0.38
C LYS A 118 -15.90 -9.30 0.33
N TRP A 119 -14.80 -9.09 -0.35
CA TRP A 119 -13.74 -10.08 -0.56
C TRP A 119 -12.46 -9.62 0.11
N LEU A 120 -11.86 -10.48 0.92
CA LEU A 120 -10.55 -10.26 1.51
C LEU A 120 -9.51 -10.98 0.66
N PHE A 121 -8.47 -10.26 0.28
CA PHE A 121 -7.30 -10.75 -0.42
C PHE A 121 -6.10 -10.73 0.52
N THR A 122 -5.39 -11.85 0.62
CA THR A 122 -4.16 -12.01 1.40
C THR A 122 -3.10 -12.70 0.54
N MET A 123 -1.82 -12.52 0.88
CA MET A 123 -0.75 -13.27 0.20
C MET A 123 -0.77 -14.73 0.67
N ARG A 124 -0.61 -15.67 -0.26
CA ARG A 124 -0.59 -17.10 0.05
C ARG A 124 0.68 -17.54 0.78
N SER A 125 1.80 -16.93 0.45
CA SER A 125 3.13 -17.32 0.93
C SER A 125 3.70 -16.43 2.02
N GLU A 126 3.02 -15.34 2.36
CA GLU A 126 3.52 -14.35 3.30
C GLU A 126 2.42 -13.86 4.23
N ASP A 127 2.75 -13.69 5.52
CA ASP A 127 1.80 -13.21 6.52
C ASP A 127 1.43 -11.73 6.35
N TRP A 128 2.32 -10.96 5.69
CA TRP A 128 2.13 -9.56 5.40
C TRP A 128 2.99 -9.12 4.22
N PHE A 129 2.70 -7.96 3.65
CA PHE A 129 3.36 -7.44 2.45
C PHE A 129 3.40 -5.91 2.45
N CYS A 130 4.16 -5.34 1.53
CA CYS A 130 4.14 -3.92 1.23
C CYS A 130 3.42 -3.64 -0.08
N MET A 131 2.54 -2.64 -0.05
CA MET A 131 1.96 -2.05 -1.24
C MET A 131 2.82 -0.88 -1.71
N ALA A 132 2.97 -0.71 -3.02
CA ALA A 132 3.63 0.46 -3.58
C ALA A 132 2.76 1.71 -3.36
N GLY A 133 3.32 2.71 -2.73
CA GLY A 133 2.67 3.98 -2.45
C GLY A 133 3.51 5.18 -2.85
N LEU A 134 2.85 6.32 -2.85
CA LEU A 134 3.48 7.63 -2.92
C LEU A 134 3.06 8.45 -1.71
N TRP A 135 3.97 9.20 -1.14
CA TRP A 135 3.68 10.16 -0.09
C TRP A 135 4.03 11.57 -0.54
N ARG A 136 3.40 12.56 0.05
CA ARG A 136 3.75 13.97 -0.15
C ARG A 136 3.26 14.86 0.98
N LYS A 137 3.88 16.04 1.11
CA LYS A 137 3.35 17.15 1.91
C LYS A 137 2.15 17.77 1.21
N THR A 138 1.10 18.05 1.97
CA THR A 138 -0.15 18.62 1.49
C THR A 138 -0.70 19.62 2.51
N ASP A 139 -1.77 20.32 2.18
CA ASP A 139 -2.45 21.25 3.08
C ASP A 139 -3.09 20.56 4.30
N VAL A 140 -3.31 19.23 4.21
CA VAL A 140 -3.82 18.41 5.33
C VAL A 140 -2.70 17.66 6.07
N GLY A 141 -1.44 18.07 5.90
CA GLY A 141 -0.26 17.38 6.40
C GLY A 141 0.32 16.40 5.40
N GLU A 142 1.24 15.56 5.86
CA GLU A 142 1.78 14.49 5.03
C GLU A 142 0.76 13.38 4.85
N ALA A 143 0.59 12.95 3.60
CA ALA A 143 -0.37 11.91 3.25
C ALA A 143 0.21 10.98 2.19
N PHE A 144 -0.38 9.79 2.04
CA PHE A 144 0.02 8.83 1.02
C PHE A 144 -1.16 8.39 0.15
N THR A 145 -0.84 7.83 -1.01
CA THR A 145 -1.77 7.16 -1.93
C THR A 145 -1.19 5.82 -2.36
N LEU A 146 -2.04 4.88 -2.75
CA LEU A 146 -1.61 3.58 -3.28
C LEU A 146 -1.47 3.64 -4.81
N LEU A 147 -0.53 2.87 -5.35
CA LEU A 147 -0.43 2.67 -6.79
C LEU A 147 -1.27 1.47 -7.24
N THR A 148 -1.84 1.60 -8.42
CA THR A 148 -2.61 0.53 -9.07
C THR A 148 -2.06 0.22 -10.45
N THR A 149 -2.20 -1.04 -10.86
CA THR A 149 -1.83 -1.56 -12.16
C THR A 149 -3.01 -2.33 -12.79
N ALA A 150 -2.83 -2.88 -13.97
CA ALA A 150 -3.77 -3.84 -14.55
C ALA A 150 -3.99 -5.02 -13.58
N PRO A 151 -5.16 -5.68 -13.57
CA PRO A 151 -5.38 -6.81 -12.69
C PRO A 151 -4.55 -8.01 -13.11
N GLY A 152 -4.02 -8.73 -12.13
CA GLY A 152 -3.55 -10.10 -12.32
C GLY A 152 -4.72 -11.10 -12.29
N PRO A 153 -4.47 -12.37 -12.65
CA PRO A 153 -5.53 -13.37 -12.78
C PRO A 153 -6.37 -13.60 -11.51
N ASP A 154 -5.77 -13.45 -10.32
CA ASP A 154 -6.47 -13.63 -9.05
C ASP A 154 -7.45 -12.48 -8.73
N ILE A 155 -7.22 -11.29 -9.30
CA ILE A 155 -8.04 -10.09 -9.08
C ILE A 155 -9.05 -9.85 -10.20
N GLU A 156 -8.71 -10.23 -11.42
CA GLU A 156 -9.53 -9.97 -12.62
C GLU A 156 -11.02 -10.33 -12.46
N PRO A 157 -11.40 -11.46 -11.79
CA PRO A 157 -12.81 -11.79 -11.56
C PRO A 157 -13.56 -10.80 -10.66
N TYR A 158 -12.85 -10.01 -9.86
CA TYR A 158 -13.41 -9.12 -8.83
C TYR A 158 -13.31 -7.65 -9.17
N HIS A 159 -12.21 -7.27 -9.83
CA HIS A 159 -11.97 -5.86 -10.16
C HIS A 159 -11.05 -5.71 -11.40
N ASN A 160 -11.28 -4.67 -12.20
CA ASN A 160 -10.49 -4.35 -13.39
C ASN A 160 -9.17 -3.60 -13.10
N ARG A 161 -8.81 -3.44 -11.84
CA ARG A 161 -7.54 -2.85 -11.37
C ARG A 161 -7.07 -3.60 -10.14
N GLN A 162 -5.75 -3.65 -9.97
CA GLN A 162 -5.08 -4.24 -8.82
C GLN A 162 -4.19 -3.21 -8.14
N ILE A 163 -4.09 -3.26 -6.81
CA ILE A 163 -3.03 -2.56 -6.08
C ILE A 163 -1.68 -3.20 -6.43
N VAL A 164 -0.67 -2.38 -6.60
CA VAL A 164 0.71 -2.85 -6.77
C VAL A 164 1.21 -3.37 -5.43
N ILE A 165 1.38 -4.70 -5.33
CA ILE A 165 2.01 -5.38 -4.20
C ILE A 165 3.44 -5.70 -4.61
N LEU A 166 4.38 -5.39 -3.74
CA LEU A 166 5.80 -5.59 -3.97
C LEU A 166 6.31 -6.84 -3.24
N SER A 167 7.09 -7.67 -3.93
CA SER A 167 7.84 -8.75 -3.29
C SER A 167 8.85 -8.16 -2.28
N ARG A 168 9.29 -8.97 -1.31
CA ARG A 168 10.30 -8.53 -0.33
C ARG A 168 11.61 -8.10 -1.00
N ASP A 169 12.01 -8.77 -2.09
CA ASP A 169 13.21 -8.43 -2.87
C ASP A 169 13.09 -7.07 -3.57
N ASP A 170 11.86 -6.60 -3.81
CA ASP A 170 11.59 -5.33 -4.48
C ASP A 170 11.45 -4.14 -3.52
N TRP A 171 11.38 -4.37 -2.20
CA TRP A 171 11.21 -3.26 -1.24
C TRP A 171 12.36 -2.25 -1.31
N ALA A 172 13.62 -2.73 -1.26
CA ALA A 172 14.79 -1.86 -1.38
C ALA A 172 14.83 -1.16 -2.74
N ARG A 173 14.52 -1.89 -3.82
CA ARG A 173 14.48 -1.35 -5.18
C ARG A 173 13.39 -0.29 -5.36
N TRP A 174 12.24 -0.45 -4.69
CA TRP A 174 11.17 0.55 -4.72
C TRP A 174 11.58 1.85 -4.03
N LEU A 175 12.37 1.77 -2.98
CA LEU A 175 12.89 2.95 -2.27
C LEU A 175 14.11 3.57 -2.95
N ASP A 176 14.70 2.93 -3.95
CA ASP A 176 15.83 3.45 -4.74
C ASP A 176 15.32 4.33 -5.90
N PRO A 177 15.68 5.65 -5.92
CA PRO A 177 15.30 6.53 -7.02
C PRO A 177 15.91 6.14 -8.38
N GLY A 178 17.00 5.38 -8.40
CA GLY A 178 17.65 4.91 -9.62
C GLY A 178 16.90 3.77 -10.33
N VAL A 179 15.93 3.12 -9.66
CA VAL A 179 15.16 2.02 -10.24
C VAL A 179 13.85 2.56 -10.83
N PRO A 180 13.56 2.34 -12.12
CA PRO A 180 12.29 2.77 -12.72
C PRO A 180 11.09 2.12 -12.04
N ALA A 181 10.06 2.91 -11.69
CA ALA A 181 8.86 2.38 -11.05
C ALA A 181 8.13 1.35 -11.93
N ALA A 182 8.18 1.50 -13.26
CA ALA A 182 7.56 0.60 -14.21
C ALA A 182 8.14 -0.84 -14.17
N ASP A 183 9.37 -1.00 -13.69
CA ASP A 183 9.99 -2.33 -13.56
C ASP A 183 9.37 -3.14 -12.42
N LEU A 184 8.79 -2.45 -11.42
CA LEU A 184 8.27 -3.02 -10.18
C LEU A 184 6.75 -3.00 -10.11
N ALA A 185 6.11 -2.00 -10.72
CA ALA A 185 4.65 -1.80 -10.66
C ALA A 185 3.91 -2.74 -11.64
N LYS A 186 3.94 -4.04 -11.37
CA LYS A 186 3.39 -5.09 -12.23
C LYS A 186 2.23 -5.83 -11.58
N PRO A 187 1.31 -6.43 -12.37
CA PRO A 187 0.32 -7.36 -11.85
C PRO A 187 0.98 -8.57 -11.19
N LEU A 188 0.34 -9.12 -10.16
CA LEU A 188 0.77 -10.37 -9.54
C LEU A 188 0.48 -11.57 -10.46
N PRO A 189 1.33 -12.60 -10.44
CA PRO A 189 1.05 -13.87 -11.11
C PRO A 189 -0.18 -14.57 -10.53
N ALA A 190 -0.76 -15.50 -11.31
CA ALA A 190 -1.84 -16.37 -10.85
C ALA A 190 -1.40 -17.22 -9.64
N GLY A 191 -2.33 -17.42 -8.71
CA GLY A 191 -2.10 -18.24 -7.51
C GLY A 191 -1.25 -17.56 -6.44
N THR A 192 -1.00 -16.26 -6.54
CA THR A 192 -0.26 -15.50 -5.53
C THR A 192 -1.15 -15.10 -4.34
N LEU A 193 -2.43 -14.85 -4.61
CA LEU A 193 -3.38 -14.41 -3.59
C LEU A 193 -4.35 -15.52 -3.18
N ASP A 194 -4.65 -15.57 -1.89
CA ASP A 194 -5.83 -16.24 -1.36
C ASP A 194 -6.98 -15.25 -1.28
N VAL A 195 -8.19 -15.71 -1.60
CA VAL A 195 -9.40 -14.90 -1.66
C VAL A 195 -10.47 -15.51 -0.79
N ALA A 196 -11.02 -14.75 0.13
CA ALA A 196 -12.11 -15.17 1.00
C ALA A 196 -13.28 -14.18 0.93
N GLN A 197 -14.50 -14.70 0.76
CA GLN A 197 -15.69 -13.88 0.91
C GLN A 197 -15.97 -13.65 2.40
N ILE A 198 -16.10 -12.38 2.79
CA ILE A 198 -16.31 -11.99 4.20
C ILE A 198 -17.79 -11.71 4.47
N CYS A 199 -18.52 -11.19 3.51
CA CYS A 199 -19.97 -10.99 3.55
C CYS A 199 -20.56 -10.79 2.14
#